data_e8d13a2f555077b5e6477a784831eb0b
#
_entry.id   e8d13a2f555077b5e6477a784831eb0b
#
_cell.length_a   1.000
_cell.length_b   1.000
_cell.length_c   1.000
_cell.angle_alpha   90.00
_cell.angle_beta   90.00
_cell.angle_gamma   90.00
#
_symmetry.space_group_name_H-M   'P 1'
#
loop_
_entity.id
_entity.type
_entity.pdbx_description
1 polymer ?
#
loop_
_entity_poly.entity_id
_entity_poly.type
_entity_poly.pdbx_seq_one_letter_code
_entity_poly.pdbx_strand_id
1 'polypeptide(L)' 'LNIEINVAAEKERLQKEIDRLTIEINKAESKLGNKNFVAKAPEAVISQEKARLESFSTSLDKFMKQLDNLG' A
#
# COMPACT_ATOMS: atom_id res chain seq x y z
N LEU A 1 25.78 22.34 -13.85
CA LEU A 1 24.76 21.30 -13.96
C LEU A 1 23.76 21.43 -12.81
N ASN A 2 22.65 22.01 -13.15
CA ASN A 2 21.57 22.13 -12.19
C ASN A 2 20.80 20.82 -12.14
N ILE A 3 21.05 20.07 -11.11
CA ILE A 3 20.23 18.91 -10.83
C ILE A 3 19.04 19.45 -10.05
N GLU A 4 18.02 19.79 -10.76
CA GLU A 4 16.78 20.18 -10.10
C GLU A 4 16.00 18.94 -9.78
N ILE A 5 15.80 18.72 -8.50
CA ILE A 5 14.88 17.71 -8.08
C ILE A 5 13.49 18.27 -8.37
N ASN A 6 12.83 17.67 -9.34
CA ASN A 6 11.47 18.08 -9.69
C ASN A 6 10.52 17.56 -8.62
N VAL A 7 10.23 18.40 -7.64
CA VAL A 7 9.36 18.06 -6.51
C VAL A 7 7.98 17.65 -6.99
N ALA A 8 7.46 18.32 -8.02
CA ALA A 8 6.14 17.99 -8.56
C ALA A 8 6.10 16.58 -9.14
N ALA A 9 7.15 16.19 -9.87
CA ALA A 9 7.25 14.85 -10.43
C ALA A 9 7.39 13.79 -9.35
N GLU A 10 8.16 14.08 -8.30
CA GLU A 10 8.33 13.17 -7.17
C GLU A 10 7.00 12.99 -6.42
N LYS A 11 6.28 14.07 -6.18
CA LYS A 11 4.97 14.01 -5.54
C LYS A 11 3.99 13.17 -6.35
N GLU A 12 3.99 13.37 -7.65
CA GLU A 12 3.12 12.63 -8.55
C GLU A 12 3.44 11.14 -8.52
N ARG A 13 4.73 10.80 -8.55
CA ARG A 13 5.16 9.41 -8.48
C ARG A 13 4.76 8.77 -7.16
N LEU A 14 5.01 9.46 -6.05
CA LEU A 14 4.63 8.98 -4.72
C LEU A 14 3.12 8.82 -4.59
N GLN A 15 2.37 9.76 -5.14
CA GLN A 15 0.91 9.70 -5.10
C GLN A 15 0.38 8.48 -5.85
N LYS A 16 0.98 8.14 -6.99
CA LYS A 16 0.61 6.95 -7.75
C LYS A 16 0.89 5.68 -6.95
N GLU A 17 2.03 5.63 -6.28
CA GLU A 17 2.38 4.48 -5.44
C GLU A 17 1.42 4.37 -4.26
N ILE A 18 1.07 5.49 -3.64
CA ILE A 18 0.10 5.53 -2.54
C ILE A 18 -1.26 5.03 -3.01
N ASP A 19 -1.72 5.49 -4.17
CA ASP A 19 -3.00 5.06 -4.73
C ASP A 19 -3.01 3.57 -5.01
N ARG A 20 -1.94 3.05 -5.59
CA ARG A 20 -1.79 1.62 -5.88
C ARG A 20 -1.84 0.80 -4.58
N LEU A 21 -1.07 1.21 -3.59
CA LEU A 21 -1.03 0.52 -2.30
C LEU A 21 -2.38 0.57 -1.60
N THR A 22 -3.06 1.70 -1.68
CA THR A 22 -4.39 1.86 -1.10
C THR A 22 -5.37 0.85 -1.72
N ILE A 23 -5.32 0.69 -3.03
CA ILE A 23 -6.17 -0.28 -3.73
C ILE A 23 -5.85 -1.71 -3.27
N GLU A 24 -4.57 -2.04 -3.18
CA GLU A 24 -4.14 -3.37 -2.74
C GLU A 24 -4.55 -3.64 -1.29
N ILE A 25 -4.40 -2.66 -0.43
CA ILE A 25 -4.82 -2.76 0.98
C ILE A 25 -6.33 -2.99 1.06
N ASN A 26 -7.11 -2.23 0.30
CA ASN A 26 -8.56 -2.38 0.28
C ASN A 26 -8.98 -3.78 -0.20
N LYS A 27 -8.29 -4.31 -1.19
CA LYS A 27 -8.56 -5.67 -1.68
C LYS A 27 -8.27 -6.71 -0.61
N ALA A 28 -7.12 -6.58 0.06
CA ALA A 28 -6.73 -7.53 1.10
C ALA A 28 -7.70 -7.46 2.29
N GLU A 29 -8.05 -6.25 2.71
CA GLU A 29 -9.00 -6.05 3.80
C GLU A 29 -10.37 -6.63 3.46
N SER A 30 -10.81 -6.42 2.22
CA SER A 30 -12.09 -6.94 1.74
C SER A 30 -12.11 -8.46 1.78
N LYS A 31 -11.03 -9.11 1.37
CA LYS A 31 -10.91 -10.57 1.43
C LYS A 31 -10.94 -11.06 2.87
N LEU A 32 -10.15 -10.45 3.73
CA LEU A 32 -10.07 -10.85 5.13
C LEU A 32 -11.34 -10.54 5.91
N GLY A 33 -12.11 -9.55 5.45
CA GLY A 33 -13.41 -9.22 6.03
C GLY A 33 -14.55 -10.08 5.53
N ASN A 34 -14.31 -10.86 4.48
CA ASN A 34 -15.33 -11.74 3.90
C ASN A 34 -15.33 -13.07 4.65
N LYS A 35 -16.41 -13.32 5.38
CA LYS A 35 -16.56 -14.55 6.18
C LYS A 35 -16.47 -15.81 5.33
N ASN A 36 -17.02 -15.77 4.12
CA ASN A 36 -16.98 -16.91 3.22
C ASN A 36 -15.56 -17.22 2.79
N PHE A 37 -14.80 -16.19 2.47
CA PHE A 37 -13.40 -16.34 2.09
C PHE A 37 -12.59 -16.92 3.25
N VAL A 38 -12.73 -16.35 4.43
CA VAL A 38 -11.99 -16.78 5.63
C VAL A 38 -12.34 -18.21 6.01
N ALA A 39 -13.61 -18.59 5.84
CA ALA A 39 -14.07 -19.93 6.16
C ALA A 39 -13.56 -20.98 5.18
N LYS A 40 -13.42 -20.60 3.90
CA LYS A 40 -13.04 -21.56 2.83
C LYS A 40 -11.55 -21.58 2.53
N ALA A 41 -10.87 -20.46 2.74
CA ALA A 41 -9.46 -20.37 2.41
C ALA A 41 -8.60 -21.12 3.43
N PRO A 42 -7.53 -21.78 2.96
CA PRO A 42 -6.57 -22.41 3.87
C PRO A 42 -5.96 -21.37 4.81
N GLU A 43 -5.59 -21.79 6.00
CA GLU A 43 -4.97 -20.93 6.99
C GLU A 43 -3.70 -20.27 6.44
N ALA A 44 -2.94 -21.01 5.62
CA ALA A 44 -1.73 -20.48 4.99
C ALA A 44 -2.04 -19.28 4.09
N VAL A 45 -3.16 -19.33 3.37
CA VAL A 45 -3.59 -18.23 2.50
C VAL A 45 -4.01 -17.02 3.34
N ILE A 46 -4.74 -17.27 4.42
CA ILE A 46 -5.16 -16.21 5.33
C ILE A 46 -3.93 -15.50 5.93
N SER A 47 -2.97 -16.26 6.41
CA SER A 47 -1.72 -15.72 6.95
C SER A 47 -0.96 -14.90 5.91
N GLN A 48 -0.91 -15.38 4.67
CA GLN A 48 -0.25 -14.70 3.58
C GLN A 48 -0.92 -13.36 3.27
N GLU A 49 -2.25 -13.34 3.22
CA GLU A 49 -2.99 -12.11 2.98
C GLU A 49 -2.78 -11.09 4.10
N LYS A 50 -2.75 -11.55 5.34
CA LYS A 50 -2.45 -10.68 6.49
C LYS A 50 -1.05 -10.08 6.40
N ALA A 51 -0.07 -10.91 6.04
CA ALA A 51 1.31 -10.47 5.88
C ALA A 51 1.44 -9.42 4.77
N ARG A 52 0.73 -9.64 3.66
CA ARG A 52 0.68 -8.67 2.55
C ARG A 52 0.07 -7.36 2.99
N LEU A 53 -1.04 -7.43 3.70
CA LEU A 53 -1.74 -6.25 4.20
C LEU A 53 -0.81 -5.42 5.08
N GLU A 54 -0.11 -6.07 5.99
CA GLU A 54 0.84 -5.42 6.88
C GLU A 54 2.00 -4.78 6.09
N SER A 55 2.53 -5.50 5.11
CA SER A 55 3.62 -5.03 4.27
C SER A 55 3.20 -3.80 3.47
N PHE A 56 2.03 -3.85 2.84
CA PHE A 56 1.50 -2.73 2.07
C PHE A 56 1.22 -1.54 2.97
N SER A 57 0.70 -1.77 4.16
CA SER A 57 0.41 -0.72 5.12
C SER A 57 1.69 0.01 5.55
N THR A 58 2.75 -0.75 5.81
CA THR A 58 4.05 -0.19 6.16
C THR A 58 4.63 0.64 5.02
N SER A 59 4.54 0.12 3.79
CA SER A 59 5.01 0.83 2.60
C SER A 59 4.21 2.11 2.38
N LEU A 60 2.90 2.02 2.54
CA LEU A 60 2.02 3.18 2.39
C LEU A 60 2.41 4.30 3.36
N ASP A 61 2.61 3.95 4.61
CA ASP A 61 3.02 4.90 5.64
C ASP A 61 4.36 5.57 5.27
N LYS A 62 5.29 4.78 4.77
CA LYS A 62 6.60 5.26 4.33
C LYS A 62 6.47 6.28 3.19
N PHE A 63 5.68 5.96 2.19
CA PHE A 63 5.47 6.86 1.05
C PHE A 63 4.72 8.11 1.47
N MET A 64 3.77 8.00 2.37
CA MET A 64 3.03 9.15 2.88
C MET A 64 3.96 10.11 3.62
N LYS A 65 4.89 9.59 4.40
CA LYS A 65 5.89 10.40 5.09
C LYS A 65 6.83 11.10 4.11
N GLN A 66 7.24 10.39 3.07
CA GLN A 66 8.08 10.96 2.02
C GLN A 66 7.36 12.10 1.30
N LEU A 67 6.10 11.89 1.00
CA LEU A 67 5.28 12.90 0.33
C LEU A 67 5.13 14.14 1.21
N ASP A 68 4.90 13.93 2.50
CA ASP A 68 4.78 15.02 3.48
C ASP A 68 6.08 15.83 3.58
N ASN A 69 7.22 15.14 3.53
CA ASN A 69 8.54 15.79 3.58
C ASN A 69 8.81 16.64 2.33
N LEU A 70 8.25 16.27 1.21
CA LEU A 70 8.40 17.02 -0.04
C LEU A 70 7.53 18.26 -0.07
N GLY A 71 6.47 18.24 0.66
CA GLY A 71 5.52 19.32 0.70
C GLY A 71 5.85 20.36 1.72
#